data_14f53c359a9efd533cb9cb25b5b32721
#
_entry.id   14f53c359a9efd533cb9cb25b5b32721
#
_cell.length_a   1.000
_cell.length_b   1.000
_cell.length_c   1.000
_cell.angle_alpha   90.00
_cell.angle_beta   90.00
_cell.angle_gamma   90.00
#
_symmetry.space_group_name_H-M   'P 1'
#
loop_
_entity.id
_entity.type
_entity.pdbx_description
1 polymer ?
#
loop_
_entity_poly.entity_id
_entity_poly.type
_entity_poly.pdbx_seq_one_letter_code
_entity_poly.pdbx_strand_id
1 'polypeptide(L)'
;EMCIRDRGKITFEKPDFENFRGLKLAYEAASQGGNIPTAFNAANEVAVRKFLNREIAYLDIPEMIAYAMEQTAFKENPDVAQILETERAVTELLESRW
;
A
#
# COMPACT_ATOMS: atom_id res chain seq x y z
N GLU A 1 6.61 -4.68 17.53
CA GLU A 1 6.93 -5.15 17.29
C GLU A 1 6.60 -5.01 17.04
N MET A 2 6.61 -4.54 17.44
CA MET A 2 6.86 -4.98 17.17
C MET A 2 6.82 -5.04 17.27
N CYS A 3 6.81 -4.88 17.85
CA CYS A 3 7.21 -5.48 18.02
C CYS A 3 7.20 -5.33 18.34
N ILE A 4 7.22 -5.38 18.76
CA ILE A 4 7.68 -5.86 19.08
C ILE A 4 7.82 -5.93 19.51
N ARG A 5 7.92 -5.84 20.00
CA ARG A 5 8.46 -6.39 20.26
C ARG A 5 8.58 -6.87 20.77
N ASP A 6 8.54 -6.66 21.15
CA ASP A 6 8.95 -7.41 21.45
C ASP A 6 8.96 -7.82 21.77
N ARG A 7 9.02 -7.71 22.34
CA ARG A 7 9.24 -8.40 22.28
C ARG A 7 9.39 -9.00 22.47
N GLY A 8 8.96 -7.55 22.99
CA GLY A 8 9.42 -8.65 23.52
C GLY A 8 9.83 -9.64 22.50
N LYS A 9 10.00 -10.71 22.94
CA LYS A 9 10.33 -11.65 21.93
C LYS A 9 9.28 -11.69 20.83
N ILE A 10 9.74 -11.69 19.62
CA ILE A 10 8.85 -11.72 18.49
C ILE A 10 8.98 -13.05 17.79
N THR A 11 7.87 -13.72 17.65
CA THR A 11 7.85 -14.98 16.94
C THR A 11 7.22 -14.75 15.59
N PHE A 12 7.93 -15.11 14.54
CA PHE A 12 7.43 -14.92 13.20
C PHE A 12 6.82 -16.19 12.70
N GLU A 13 5.55 -16.30 12.92
CA GLU A 13 4.81 -17.42 12.39
C GLU A 13 4.22 -17.03 11.06
N LYS A 14 3.51 -17.96 10.48
CA LYS A 14 2.84 -17.72 9.23
C LYS A 14 1.93 -16.51 9.35
N PRO A 15 2.06 -15.51 8.47
CA PRO A 15 1.22 -14.32 8.58
C PRO A 15 -0.26 -14.66 8.42
N ASP A 16 -1.07 -13.92 9.16
CA ASP A 16 -2.51 -14.07 9.06
C ASP A 16 -3.04 -13.04 8.07
N PHE A 17 -3.06 -13.42 6.79
CA PHE A 17 -3.45 -12.52 5.74
C PHE A 17 -4.93 -12.15 5.78
N GLU A 18 -5.74 -12.97 6.44
CA GLU A 18 -7.17 -12.66 6.52
C GLU A 18 -7.42 -11.49 7.45
N ASN A 19 -6.66 -11.42 8.55
CA ASN A 19 -6.82 -10.33 9.49
C ASN A 19 -5.94 -9.14 9.19
N PHE A 20 -4.89 -9.34 8.40
CA PHE A 20 -3.94 -8.26 8.10
C PHE A 20 -3.86 -8.07 6.60
N ARG A 21 -4.95 -7.55 6.04
CA ARG A 21 -5.06 -7.38 4.60
C ARG A 21 -3.98 -6.45 4.06
N GLY A 22 -3.60 -5.43 4.85
CA GLY A 22 -2.51 -4.54 4.43
C GLY A 22 -1.21 -5.29 4.24
N LEU A 23 -0.93 -6.26 5.11
CA LEU A 23 0.27 -7.07 4.99
C LEU A 23 0.22 -7.93 3.75
N LYS A 24 -0.94 -8.51 3.45
CA LYS A 24 -1.12 -9.30 2.24
C LYS A 24 -0.85 -8.46 1.01
N LEU A 25 -1.38 -7.24 0.99
CA LEU A 25 -1.18 -6.34 -0.14
C LEU A 25 0.30 -5.97 -0.31
N ALA A 26 1.01 -5.80 0.80
CA ALA A 26 2.44 -5.50 0.73
C ALA A 26 3.20 -6.65 0.11
N TYR A 27 2.87 -7.88 0.48
CA TYR A 27 3.50 -9.05 -0.11
C TYR A 27 3.18 -9.16 -1.58
N GLU A 28 1.95 -8.88 -1.96
CA GLU A 28 1.56 -8.92 -3.36
C GLU A 28 2.33 -7.89 -4.17
N ALA A 29 2.47 -6.69 -3.63
CA ALA A 29 3.22 -5.64 -4.32
C ALA A 29 4.67 -6.05 -4.52
N ALA A 30 5.29 -6.58 -3.47
CA ALA A 30 6.68 -7.01 -3.55
C ALA A 30 6.84 -8.15 -4.56
N SER A 31 5.88 -9.07 -4.60
CA SER A 31 5.95 -10.21 -5.51
C SER A 31 5.82 -9.80 -6.97
N GLN A 32 4.94 -8.84 -7.24
CA GLN A 32 4.73 -8.39 -8.61
C GLN A 32 5.89 -7.55 -9.12
N GLY A 33 6.50 -6.77 -8.23
CA GLY A 33 7.63 -5.94 -8.61
C GLY A 33 7.27 -4.82 -9.56
N GLY A 34 8.23 -4.39 -10.35
CA GLY A 34 8.02 -3.30 -11.29
C GLY A 34 7.61 -2.03 -10.59
N ASN A 35 6.54 -1.39 -11.07
CA ASN A 35 6.03 -0.17 -10.46
C ASN A 35 4.93 -0.41 -9.43
N ILE A 36 4.59 -1.67 -9.15
CA ILE A 36 3.53 -1.96 -8.19
C ILE A 36 3.92 -1.57 -6.76
N PRO A 37 5.15 -1.83 -6.28
CA PRO A 37 5.54 -1.32 -4.96
C PRO A 37 5.43 0.20 -4.86
N THR A 38 5.70 0.92 -5.95
CA THR A 38 5.52 2.36 -5.97
C THR A 38 4.05 2.74 -5.78
N ALA A 39 3.16 2.03 -6.48
CA ALA A 39 1.73 2.27 -6.34
C ALA A 39 1.28 1.98 -4.90
N PHE A 40 1.78 0.91 -4.31
CA PHE A 40 1.47 0.57 -2.93
C PHE A 40 1.88 1.70 -1.98
N ASN A 41 3.12 2.17 -2.12
CA ASN A 41 3.63 3.22 -1.23
C ASN A 41 2.85 4.51 -1.39
N ALA A 42 2.57 4.90 -2.62
CA ALA A 42 1.83 6.14 -2.86
C ALA A 42 0.43 6.05 -2.29
N ALA A 43 -0.23 4.91 -2.49
CA ALA A 43 -1.58 4.71 -1.97
C ALA A 43 -1.58 4.73 -0.45
N ASN A 44 -0.58 4.09 0.16
CA ASN A 44 -0.48 4.07 1.60
C ASN A 44 -0.32 5.47 2.17
N GLU A 45 0.51 6.30 1.54
CA GLU A 45 0.69 7.66 2.01
C GLU A 45 -0.59 8.48 1.93
N VAL A 46 -1.31 8.36 0.82
CA VAL A 46 -2.58 9.07 0.67
C VAL A 46 -3.58 8.58 1.71
N ALA A 47 -3.69 7.26 1.87
CA ALA A 47 -4.68 6.70 2.78
C ALA A 47 -4.38 7.08 4.23
N VAL A 48 -3.12 7.00 4.64
CA VAL A 48 -2.77 7.36 6.01
C VAL A 48 -3.03 8.83 6.26
N ARG A 49 -2.67 9.70 5.31
CA ARG A 49 -2.93 11.13 5.46
C ARG A 49 -4.43 11.41 5.63
N LYS A 50 -5.26 10.76 4.81
CA LYS A 50 -6.70 10.96 4.91
C LYS A 50 -7.25 10.42 6.22
N PHE A 51 -6.70 9.29 6.67
CA PHE A 51 -7.11 8.74 7.96
C PHE A 51 -6.76 9.68 9.10
N LEU A 52 -5.56 10.23 9.10
CA LEU A 52 -5.14 11.16 10.14
C LEU A 52 -5.94 12.46 10.11
N ASN A 53 -6.43 12.84 8.94
CA ASN A 53 -7.30 14.00 8.79
C ASN A 53 -8.77 13.66 9.01
N ARG A 54 -9.07 12.43 9.40
CA ARG A 54 -10.42 11.95 9.70
C ARG A 54 -11.34 11.99 8.48
N GLU A 55 -10.77 11.83 7.31
CA GLU A 55 -11.56 11.80 6.07
C GLU A 55 -12.05 10.40 5.75
N ILE A 56 -11.34 9.36 6.23
CA ILE A 56 -11.71 7.98 5.99
C ILE A 56 -11.57 7.18 7.28
N ALA A 57 -12.16 6.01 7.32
CA ALA A 57 -12.03 5.09 8.45
C ALA A 57 -10.77 4.24 8.27
N TYR A 58 -10.31 3.67 9.36
CA TYR A 58 -9.11 2.83 9.34
C TYR A 58 -9.22 1.69 8.33
N LEU A 59 -10.40 1.07 8.25
CA LEU A 59 -10.58 -0.07 7.36
C LEU A 59 -10.61 0.32 5.89
N ASP A 60 -10.70 1.62 5.60
CA ASP A 60 -10.65 2.09 4.22
C ASP A 60 -9.22 2.06 3.67
N ILE A 61 -8.21 2.03 4.55
CA ILE A 61 -6.83 2.09 4.10
C ILE A 61 -6.49 0.91 3.17
N PRO A 62 -6.71 -0.35 3.57
CA PRO A 62 -6.41 -1.44 2.64
C PRO A 62 -7.27 -1.42 1.39
N GLU A 63 -8.51 -0.92 1.48
CA GLU A 63 -9.35 -0.82 0.30
C GLU A 63 -8.76 0.15 -0.72
N MET A 64 -8.28 1.29 -0.25
CA MET A 64 -7.68 2.27 -1.14
C MET A 64 -6.42 1.72 -1.79
N ILE A 65 -5.60 1.01 -1.00
CA ILE A 65 -4.36 0.43 -1.53
C ILE A 65 -4.67 -0.62 -2.58
N ALA A 66 -5.63 -1.51 -2.29
CA ALA A 66 -6.01 -2.55 -3.24
C ALA A 66 -6.52 -1.95 -4.54
N TYR A 67 -7.36 -0.92 -4.44
CA TYR A 67 -7.89 -0.26 -5.61
C TYR A 67 -6.78 0.36 -6.45
N ALA A 68 -5.83 1.03 -5.79
CA ALA A 68 -4.73 1.66 -6.50
C ALA A 68 -3.88 0.63 -7.22
N MET A 69 -3.60 -0.49 -6.56
CA MET A 69 -2.78 -1.53 -7.17
C MET A 69 -3.48 -2.13 -8.39
N GLU A 70 -4.80 -2.31 -8.31
CA GLU A 70 -5.57 -2.83 -9.43
C GLU A 70 -5.58 -1.89 -10.62
N GLN A 71 -5.67 -0.60 -10.36
CA GLN A 71 -5.81 0.39 -11.42
C GLN A 71 -4.48 0.82 -12.02
N THR A 72 -3.36 0.46 -11.39
CA THR A 72 -2.07 0.87 -11.89
C THR A 72 -1.64 0.00 -13.06
N ALA A 73 -1.24 0.64 -14.16
CA ALA A 73 -0.70 -0.08 -15.31
C ALA A 73 0.67 -0.62 -14.96
N PHE A 74 0.84 -1.94 -15.09
CA PHE A 74 2.09 -2.58 -14.69
C PHE A 74 3.22 -2.19 -15.64
N LYS A 75 4.38 -1.84 -15.06
CA LYS A 75 5.62 -1.57 -15.78
C LYS A 75 6.71 -2.41 -15.16
N GLU A 76 7.28 -3.30 -15.93
CA GLU A 76 8.23 -4.28 -15.38
C GLU A 76 9.51 -3.63 -14.89
N ASN A 77 10.08 -2.72 -15.68
CA ASN A 77 11.34 -2.06 -15.33
C ASN A 77 11.15 -0.57 -15.46
N PRO A 78 10.46 0.08 -14.50
CA PRO A 78 10.16 1.49 -14.63
C PRO A 78 11.42 2.33 -14.45
N ASP A 79 11.56 3.37 -15.26
CA ASP A 79 12.60 4.36 -15.04
C ASP A 79 12.09 5.40 -14.03
N VAL A 80 12.94 6.37 -13.70
CA VAL A 80 12.59 7.37 -12.70
C VAL A 80 11.33 8.13 -13.11
N ALA A 81 11.22 8.49 -14.37
CA ALA A 81 10.05 9.23 -14.84
C ALA A 81 8.78 8.41 -14.69
N GLN A 82 8.85 7.11 -14.97
CA GLN A 82 7.70 6.24 -14.82
C GLN A 82 7.31 6.02 -13.37
N ILE A 83 8.29 5.96 -12.48
CA ILE A 83 8.03 5.86 -11.05
C ILE A 83 7.31 7.10 -10.54
N LEU A 84 7.79 8.28 -10.93
CA LEU A 84 7.17 9.53 -10.51
C LEU A 84 5.76 9.66 -11.09
N GLU A 85 5.59 9.22 -12.33
CA GLU A 85 4.26 9.24 -12.95
C GLU A 85 3.30 8.31 -12.23
N THR A 86 3.78 7.13 -11.82
CA THR A 86 2.95 6.19 -11.07
C THR A 86 2.50 6.81 -9.75
N GLU A 87 3.43 7.46 -9.04
CA GLU A 87 3.08 8.13 -7.78
C GLU A 87 2.01 9.19 -8.00
N ARG A 88 2.20 10.01 -9.04
CA ARG A 88 1.26 11.09 -9.31
C ARG A 88 -0.10 10.54 -9.69
N ALA A 89 -0.11 9.53 -10.55
CA ALA A 89 -1.36 8.95 -11.03
C ALA A 89 -2.15 8.32 -9.88
N VAL A 90 -1.47 7.60 -9.00
CA VAL A 90 -2.14 6.97 -7.86
C VAL A 90 -2.70 8.03 -6.93
N THR A 91 -1.90 9.07 -6.65
CA THR A 91 -2.37 10.14 -5.77
C THR A 91 -3.62 10.80 -6.34
N GLU A 92 -3.59 11.15 -7.62
CA GLU A 92 -4.75 11.79 -8.25
C GLU A 92 -5.97 10.86 -8.27
N LEU A 93 -5.74 9.59 -8.54
CA LEU A 93 -6.82 8.61 -8.59
C LEU A 93 -7.54 8.53 -7.25
N LEU A 94 -6.76 8.43 -6.17
CA LEU A 94 -7.36 8.28 -4.85
C LEU A 94 -7.96 9.57 -4.34
N GLU A 95 -7.36 10.72 -4.67
CA GLU A 95 -7.95 11.99 -4.27
C GLU A 95 -9.30 12.23 -4.92
N SER A 96 -9.48 11.74 -6.16
CA SER A 96 -10.73 11.95 -6.85
C SER A 96 -11.81 10.97 -6.42
N ARG A 97 -11.44 9.82 -5.85
CA ARG A 97 -12.42 8.80 -5.49
C ARG A 97 -12.78 8.84 -4.00
N TRP A 98 -11.83 9.14 -3.15
CA TRP A 98 -12.03 9.23 -1.72
C TRP A 98 -11.80 10.66 -1.25
#